data_3404dac8be5003d2b7fe6864ab72a23e
#
_entry.id   3404dac8be5003d2b7fe6864ab72a23e
#
_cell.length_a   1.000
_cell.length_b   1.000
_cell.length_c   1.000
_cell.angle_alpha   90.00
_cell.angle_beta   90.00
_cell.angle_gamma   90.00
#
_symmetry.space_group_name_H-M   'P 1'
#
loop_
_entity.id
_entity.type
_entity.pdbx_description
1 polymer ?
#
loop_
_entity_poly.entity_id
_entity_poly.type
_entity_poly.pdbx_seq_one_letter_code
_entity_poly.pdbx_strand_id
1 'polypeptide(L)'
;MKIAIVGYSGSGKSTLAGRLGEAFCAPVLCLDRLHWLPGWTERPDQEARALLEDFLDQNDSWIIEGNYIKTLLWERRMAEADRIYLLAFGRWRCLWRVIRRYLENRGKSRDSMAEGCPERLDPAFLRWVFWDSRTKNKRADYERLAALWPEKVAILRTPGQVRAVSPPACREKTGFF
;
A
#
# COMPACT_ATOMS: atom_id res chain seq x y z
N MET A 1 -7.09 -12.90 9.93
CA MET A 1 -6.19 -11.76 10.27
C MET A 1 -6.33 -10.68 9.22
N LYS A 2 -6.59 -9.43 9.62
CA LYS A 2 -6.80 -8.28 8.75
C LYS A 2 -5.64 -7.29 8.91
N ILE A 3 -4.89 -6.99 7.84
CA ILE A 3 -3.71 -6.11 7.91
C ILE A 3 -3.82 -4.98 6.91
N ALA A 4 -3.72 -3.73 7.40
CA ALA A 4 -3.61 -2.55 6.55
C ALA A 4 -2.15 -2.08 6.46
N ILE A 5 -1.67 -1.73 5.25
CA ILE A 5 -0.32 -1.24 5.02
C ILE A 5 -0.39 0.12 4.35
N VAL A 6 0.08 1.14 5.05
CA VAL A 6 0.10 2.52 4.59
C VAL A 6 1.52 3.10 4.63
N GLY A 7 1.74 4.25 4.05
CA GLY A 7 3.05 4.90 4.08
C GLY A 7 3.49 5.49 2.75
N TYR A 8 4.68 6.06 2.71
CA TYR A 8 5.18 6.81 1.57
C TYR A 8 5.37 5.96 0.31
N SER A 9 5.23 6.56 -0.87
CA SER A 9 5.56 5.90 -2.13
C SER A 9 7.04 5.50 -2.15
N GLY A 10 7.35 4.33 -2.72
CA GLY A 10 8.71 3.77 -2.69
C GLY A 10 9.14 3.19 -1.34
N SER A 11 8.30 3.21 -0.30
CA SER A 11 8.65 2.61 1.01
C SER A 11 8.63 1.07 1.00
N GLY A 12 7.99 0.43 0.00
CA GLY A 12 7.93 -1.03 -0.15
C GLY A 12 6.67 -1.67 0.43
N LYS A 13 5.57 -0.94 0.47
CA LYS A 13 4.26 -1.44 0.89
C LYS A 13 3.84 -2.70 0.15
N SER A 14 3.85 -2.67 -1.18
CA SER A 14 3.44 -3.80 -2.01
C SER A 14 4.33 -5.04 -1.79
N THR A 15 5.65 -4.84 -1.59
CA THR A 15 6.56 -5.93 -1.26
C THR A 15 6.24 -6.54 0.11
N LEU A 16 5.89 -5.72 1.10
CA LEU A 16 5.48 -6.22 2.41
C LEU A 16 4.13 -6.92 2.31
N ALA A 17 3.18 -6.35 1.56
CA ALA A 17 1.86 -6.92 1.34
C ALA A 17 1.95 -8.34 0.74
N GLY A 18 2.73 -8.53 -0.32
CA GLY A 18 2.94 -9.84 -0.91
C GLY A 18 3.50 -10.86 0.08
N ARG A 19 4.56 -10.50 0.83
CA ARG A 19 5.15 -11.39 1.85
C ARG A 19 4.17 -11.77 2.96
N LEU A 20 3.35 -10.82 3.41
CA LEU A 20 2.36 -11.10 4.45
C LEU A 20 1.21 -11.94 3.89
N GLY A 21 0.78 -11.69 2.64
CA GLY A 21 -0.20 -12.52 1.95
C GLY A 21 0.23 -13.98 1.85
N GLU A 22 1.48 -14.21 1.42
CA GLU A 22 2.08 -15.53 1.37
C GLU A 22 2.17 -16.18 2.77
N ALA A 23 2.61 -15.40 3.76
CA ALA A 23 2.85 -15.91 5.11
C ALA A 23 1.55 -16.26 5.86
N PHE A 24 0.49 -15.50 5.64
CA PHE A 24 -0.81 -15.71 6.30
C PHE A 24 -1.85 -16.40 5.43
N CYS A 25 -1.47 -16.81 4.21
CA CYS A 25 -2.38 -17.39 3.22
C CYS A 25 -3.64 -16.51 3.04
N ALA A 26 -3.46 -15.18 3.01
CA ALA A 26 -4.53 -14.21 2.94
C ALA A 26 -4.51 -13.45 1.60
N PRO A 27 -5.67 -13.12 1.02
CA PRO A 27 -5.73 -12.35 -0.21
C PRO A 27 -5.12 -10.95 -0.02
N VAL A 28 -4.38 -10.51 -1.05
CA VAL A 28 -3.71 -9.20 -1.08
C VAL A 28 -4.43 -8.27 -2.04
N LEU A 29 -4.90 -7.13 -1.54
CA LEU A 29 -5.49 -6.07 -2.35
C LEU A 29 -4.61 -4.83 -2.38
N CYS A 30 -4.14 -4.47 -3.58
CA CYS A 30 -3.45 -3.22 -3.83
C CYS A 30 -4.47 -2.15 -4.25
N LEU A 31 -4.67 -1.11 -3.45
CA LEU A 31 -5.65 -0.05 -3.76
C LEU A 31 -5.37 0.71 -5.05
N ASP A 32 -4.11 0.76 -5.48
CA ASP A 32 -3.75 1.34 -6.78
C ASP A 32 -4.39 0.54 -7.94
N ARG A 33 -4.61 -0.78 -7.80
CA ARG A 33 -5.34 -1.58 -8.79
C ARG A 33 -6.84 -1.27 -8.83
N LEU A 34 -7.42 -0.89 -7.71
CA LEU A 34 -8.82 -0.44 -7.68
C LEU A 34 -8.99 0.96 -8.25
N HIS A 35 -8.06 1.86 -7.94
CA HIS A 35 -8.16 3.26 -8.31
C HIS A 35 -7.88 3.51 -9.81
N TRP A 36 -6.91 2.80 -10.39
CA TRP A 36 -6.50 3.00 -11.78
C TRP A 36 -7.11 1.99 -12.73
N LEU A 37 -7.59 2.48 -13.85
CA LEU A 37 -7.96 1.72 -15.05
C LEU A 37 -6.81 1.77 -16.07
N PRO A 38 -6.81 0.90 -17.10
CA PRO A 38 -5.81 0.93 -18.15
C PRO A 38 -5.58 2.33 -18.72
N GLY A 39 -4.31 2.67 -19.01
CA GLY A 39 -3.92 3.99 -19.52
C GLY A 39 -3.85 5.09 -18.47
N TRP A 40 -3.83 4.75 -17.15
CA TRP A 40 -3.80 5.71 -16.04
C TRP A 40 -5.07 6.57 -15.94
N THR A 41 -6.20 6.01 -16.32
CA THR A 41 -7.50 6.63 -16.12
C THR A 41 -7.98 6.35 -14.69
N GLU A 42 -8.49 7.35 -13.99
CA GLU A 42 -9.06 7.15 -12.65
C GLU A 42 -10.41 6.44 -12.75
N ARG A 43 -10.59 5.41 -11.94
CA ARG A 43 -11.89 4.75 -11.78
C ARG A 43 -12.85 5.66 -11.03
N PRO A 44 -14.14 5.72 -11.38
CA PRO A 44 -15.13 6.44 -10.59
C PRO A 44 -15.11 5.98 -9.12
N ASP A 45 -15.09 6.95 -8.19
CA ASP A 45 -14.96 6.67 -6.75
C ASP A 45 -16.04 5.71 -6.23
N GLN A 46 -17.27 5.83 -6.73
CA GLN A 46 -18.38 4.94 -6.34
C GLN A 46 -18.12 3.49 -6.73
N GLU A 47 -17.59 3.25 -7.93
CA GLU A 47 -17.25 1.91 -8.41
C GLU A 47 -16.07 1.33 -7.61
N ALA A 48 -15.01 2.12 -7.39
CA ALA A 48 -13.88 1.69 -6.60
C ALA A 48 -14.28 1.34 -5.15
N ARG A 49 -15.20 2.10 -4.56
CA ARG A 49 -15.74 1.83 -3.22
C ARG A 49 -16.56 0.56 -3.19
N ALA A 50 -17.45 0.33 -4.15
CA ALA A 50 -18.27 -0.88 -4.21
C ALA A 50 -17.39 -2.15 -4.33
N LEU A 51 -16.39 -2.14 -5.19
CA LEU A 51 -15.44 -3.25 -5.32
C LEU A 51 -14.67 -3.52 -4.02
N LEU A 52 -14.31 -2.45 -3.30
CA LEU A 52 -13.64 -2.59 -2.01
C LEU A 52 -14.57 -3.09 -0.91
N GLU A 53 -15.84 -2.67 -0.91
CA GLU A 53 -16.88 -3.18 0.01
C GLU A 53 -17.07 -4.69 -0.20
N ASP A 54 -17.28 -5.11 -1.44
CA ASP A 54 -17.39 -6.52 -1.80
C ASP A 54 -16.19 -7.35 -1.34
N PHE A 55 -14.98 -6.81 -1.55
CA PHE A 55 -13.76 -7.48 -1.09
C PHE A 55 -13.71 -7.64 0.43
N LEU A 56 -14.06 -6.59 1.18
CA LEU A 56 -14.05 -6.61 2.65
C LEU A 56 -15.11 -7.56 3.20
N ASP A 57 -16.29 -7.64 2.57
CA ASP A 57 -17.41 -8.47 3.01
C ASP A 57 -17.20 -9.96 2.69
N GLN A 58 -16.46 -10.27 1.62
CA GLN A 58 -16.19 -11.65 1.21
C GLN A 58 -14.96 -12.28 1.89
N ASN A 59 -14.12 -11.49 2.58
CA ASN A 59 -12.86 -11.99 3.12
C ASN A 59 -12.74 -11.75 4.63
N ASP A 60 -12.74 -12.81 5.41
CA ASP A 60 -12.50 -12.78 6.87
C ASP A 60 -11.06 -12.42 7.23
N SER A 61 -10.12 -12.67 6.32
CA SER A 61 -8.73 -12.27 6.44
C SER A 61 -8.27 -11.60 5.15
N TRP A 62 -7.45 -10.54 5.28
CA TRP A 62 -6.97 -9.79 4.13
C TRP A 62 -5.71 -8.96 4.43
N ILE A 63 -4.96 -8.67 3.38
CA ILE A 63 -3.86 -7.69 3.39
C ILE A 63 -4.21 -6.59 2.40
N ILE A 64 -4.45 -5.38 2.87
CA ILE A 64 -4.75 -4.22 2.01
C ILE A 64 -3.61 -3.22 2.07
N GLU A 65 -3.05 -2.87 0.92
CA GLU A 65 -2.00 -1.85 0.83
C GLU A 65 -2.45 -0.65 -0.01
N GLY A 66 -2.08 0.52 0.46
CA GLY A 66 -2.34 1.81 -0.20
C GLY A 66 -2.76 2.89 0.79
N ASN A 67 -2.48 4.15 0.45
CA ASN A 67 -2.80 5.25 1.35
C ASN A 67 -4.29 5.61 1.31
N TYR A 68 -4.74 6.28 0.26
CA TYR A 68 -6.13 6.71 0.04
C TYR A 68 -6.82 7.18 1.34
N ILE A 69 -6.14 8.09 2.07
CA ILE A 69 -6.62 8.69 3.32
C ILE A 69 -7.87 9.53 3.00
N LYS A 70 -8.93 9.36 3.78
CA LYS A 70 -10.27 10.00 3.60
C LYS A 70 -11.07 9.51 2.38
N THR A 71 -10.56 8.54 1.63
CA THR A 71 -11.26 7.91 0.51
C THR A 71 -11.20 6.38 0.65
N LEU A 72 -11.79 5.63 -0.26
CA LEU A 72 -11.73 4.17 -0.31
C LEU A 72 -11.91 3.52 1.08
N LEU A 73 -13.01 3.85 1.73
CA LEU A 73 -13.42 3.27 3.03
C LEU A 73 -12.30 3.31 4.10
N TRP A 74 -11.56 4.43 4.16
CA TRP A 74 -10.42 4.57 5.06
C TRP A 74 -10.75 4.19 6.51
N GLU A 75 -11.82 4.75 7.08
CA GLU A 75 -12.23 4.50 8.46
C GLU A 75 -12.54 3.02 8.69
N ARG A 76 -13.31 2.40 7.78
CA ARG A 76 -13.67 0.98 7.85
C ARG A 76 -12.42 0.10 7.81
N ARG A 77 -11.52 0.32 6.85
CA ARG A 77 -10.26 -0.45 6.73
C ARG A 77 -9.39 -0.35 7.98
N MET A 78 -9.26 0.86 8.57
CA MET A 78 -8.45 1.04 9.78
C MET A 78 -9.13 0.46 11.02
N ALA A 79 -10.45 0.58 11.14
CA ALA A 79 -11.21 0.01 12.24
C ALA A 79 -11.18 -1.53 12.23
N GLU A 80 -11.38 -2.16 11.08
CA GLU A 80 -11.41 -3.62 10.93
C GLU A 80 -10.01 -4.26 10.98
N ALA A 81 -8.94 -3.52 10.68
CA ALA A 81 -7.59 -4.07 10.71
C ALA A 81 -7.19 -4.52 12.13
N ASP A 82 -6.63 -5.73 12.26
CA ASP A 82 -5.97 -6.21 13.48
C ASP A 82 -4.61 -5.54 13.67
N ARG A 83 -3.92 -5.24 12.56
CA ARG A 83 -2.61 -4.56 12.53
C ARG A 83 -2.54 -3.54 11.40
N ILE A 84 -1.88 -2.44 11.65
CA ILE A 84 -1.65 -1.36 10.69
C ILE A 84 -0.14 -1.10 10.61
N TYR A 85 0.47 -1.36 9.47
CA TYR A 85 1.88 -1.06 9.25
C TYR A 85 2.04 0.27 8.52
N LEU A 86 2.60 1.26 9.20
CA LEU A 86 2.95 2.55 8.60
C LEU A 86 4.43 2.56 8.18
N LEU A 87 4.70 2.49 6.88
CA LEU A 87 6.06 2.54 6.34
C LEU A 87 6.53 3.98 6.17
N ALA A 88 7.26 4.49 7.16
CA ALA A 88 7.72 5.89 7.26
C ALA A 88 9.20 6.05 6.90
N PHE A 89 9.64 5.52 5.76
CA PHE A 89 11.03 5.59 5.30
C PHE A 89 11.46 7.02 4.92
N GLY A 90 12.74 7.32 5.08
CA GLY A 90 13.34 8.58 4.67
C GLY A 90 13.19 8.84 3.17
N ARG A 91 13.10 10.16 2.79
CA ARG A 91 12.81 10.60 1.42
C ARG A 91 13.82 10.10 0.37
N TRP A 92 15.10 10.14 0.68
CA TRP A 92 16.17 9.68 -0.22
C TRP A 92 16.07 8.20 -0.54
N ARG A 93 15.77 7.39 0.48
CA ARG A 93 15.55 5.95 0.30
C ARG A 93 14.33 5.65 -0.57
N CYS A 94 13.23 6.36 -0.34
CA CYS A 94 12.03 6.22 -1.16
C CYS A 94 12.30 6.62 -2.61
N LEU A 95 12.97 7.75 -2.84
CA LEU A 95 13.32 8.25 -4.17
C LEU A 95 14.20 7.25 -4.92
N TRP A 96 15.29 6.79 -4.28
CA TRP A 96 16.20 5.81 -4.89
C TRP A 96 15.45 4.52 -5.27
N ARG A 97 14.56 4.01 -4.41
CA ARG A 97 13.77 2.81 -4.69
C ARG A 97 12.77 3.01 -5.83
N VAL A 98 12.18 4.20 -5.95
CA VAL A 98 11.30 4.54 -7.07
C VAL A 98 12.07 4.56 -8.38
N ILE A 99 13.26 5.18 -8.42
CA ILE A 99 14.13 5.22 -9.61
C ILE A 99 14.54 3.79 -9.99
N ARG A 100 15.08 3.02 -9.04
CA ARG A 100 15.47 1.62 -9.27
C ARG A 100 14.31 0.78 -9.81
N ARG A 101 13.13 0.89 -9.19
CA ARG A 101 11.93 0.19 -9.62
C ARG A 101 11.54 0.53 -11.05
N TYR A 102 11.62 1.81 -11.43
CA TYR A 102 11.37 2.23 -12.81
C TYR A 102 12.36 1.58 -13.79
N LEU A 103 13.64 1.54 -13.45
CA LEU A 103 14.66 0.91 -14.31
C LEU A 103 14.41 -0.60 -14.47
N GLU A 104 13.99 -1.29 -13.42
CA GLU A 104 13.67 -2.72 -13.42
C GLU A 104 12.37 -3.06 -14.18
N ASN A 105 11.38 -2.15 -14.19
CA ASN A 105 10.05 -2.38 -14.76
C ASN A 105 9.72 -1.45 -15.95
N ARG A 106 10.73 -0.89 -16.61
CA ARG A 106 10.52 0.04 -17.71
C ARG A 106 9.66 -0.59 -18.81
N GLY A 107 8.55 0.08 -19.15
CA GLY A 107 7.61 -0.37 -20.18
C GLY A 107 6.69 -1.53 -19.76
N LYS A 108 6.72 -1.94 -18.49
CA LYS A 108 5.85 -3.00 -17.94
C LYS A 108 4.95 -2.44 -16.85
N SER A 109 3.76 -2.99 -16.72
CA SER A 109 2.91 -2.81 -15.54
C SER A 109 3.40 -3.73 -14.42
N ARG A 110 3.33 -3.26 -13.17
CA ARG A 110 3.67 -4.08 -11.98
C ARG A 110 2.45 -4.88 -11.54
N ASP A 111 2.68 -6.01 -10.86
CA ASP A 111 1.60 -6.81 -10.27
C ASP A 111 0.74 -6.05 -9.26
N SER A 112 1.31 -5.04 -8.58
CA SER A 112 0.60 -4.15 -7.64
C SER A 112 -0.09 -2.95 -8.30
N MET A 113 -0.16 -2.89 -9.64
CA MET A 113 -0.78 -1.82 -10.41
C MET A 113 -1.82 -2.43 -11.39
N ALA A 114 -2.78 -1.62 -11.82
CA ALA A 114 -3.72 -2.03 -12.84
C ALA A 114 -2.99 -2.41 -14.14
N GLU A 115 -3.49 -3.42 -14.83
CA GLU A 115 -3.00 -3.81 -16.14
C GLU A 115 -3.11 -2.63 -17.11
N GLY A 116 -2.16 -2.47 -18.03
CA GLY A 116 -2.13 -1.32 -18.95
C GLY A 116 -1.67 0.00 -18.31
N CYS A 117 -1.15 -0.02 -17.08
CA CYS A 117 -0.53 1.12 -16.41
C CYS A 117 1.00 0.92 -16.32
N PRO A 118 1.76 1.16 -17.39
CA PRO A 118 3.22 0.98 -17.37
C PRO A 118 3.88 1.93 -16.37
N GLU A 119 4.98 1.47 -15.79
CA GLU A 119 5.72 2.28 -14.81
C GLU A 119 6.18 3.59 -15.43
N ARG A 120 5.90 4.70 -14.76
CA ARG A 120 6.25 6.06 -15.19
C ARG A 120 7.22 6.69 -14.21
N LEU A 121 8.14 7.47 -14.74
CA LEU A 121 9.08 8.28 -13.98
C LEU A 121 9.12 9.68 -14.59
N ASP A 122 8.14 10.50 -14.25
CA ASP A 122 8.10 11.89 -14.65
C ASP A 122 8.58 12.82 -13.50
N PRO A 123 9.01 14.05 -13.82
CA PRO A 123 9.48 15.00 -12.81
C PRO A 123 8.45 15.35 -11.74
N ALA A 124 7.15 15.38 -12.09
CA ALA A 124 6.08 15.68 -11.15
C ALA A 124 5.94 14.56 -10.11
N PHE A 125 6.03 13.29 -10.54
CA PHE A 125 6.01 12.14 -9.63
C PHE A 125 7.25 12.11 -8.72
N LEU A 126 8.45 12.42 -9.24
CA LEU A 126 9.67 12.53 -8.42
C LEU A 126 9.54 13.62 -7.36
N ARG A 127 9.04 14.81 -7.75
CA ARG A 127 8.75 15.90 -6.83
C ARG A 127 7.74 15.47 -5.77
N TRP A 128 6.66 14.79 -6.19
CA TRP A 128 5.65 14.29 -5.26
C TRP A 128 6.25 13.30 -4.24
N VAL A 129 7.06 12.34 -4.68
CA VAL A 129 7.73 11.38 -3.79
C VAL A 129 8.64 12.08 -2.78
N PHE A 130 9.38 13.10 -3.21
CA PHE A 130 10.39 13.74 -2.39
C PHE A 130 9.83 14.85 -1.47
N TRP A 131 8.87 15.67 -1.97
CA TRP A 131 8.32 16.84 -1.28
C TRP A 131 6.83 16.71 -0.95
N ASP A 132 5.99 16.58 -1.97
CA ASP A 132 4.55 16.85 -1.84
C ASP A 132 3.82 15.76 -1.04
N SER A 133 4.32 14.52 -1.05
CA SER A 133 3.82 13.42 -0.21
C SER A 133 4.20 13.57 1.27
N ARG A 134 5.00 14.57 1.64
CA ARG A 134 5.56 14.76 3.00
C ARG A 134 5.26 16.11 3.61
N THR A 135 4.20 16.76 3.17
CA THR A 135 3.70 18.02 3.75
C THR A 135 3.34 17.84 5.22
N LYS A 136 3.25 18.96 5.95
CA LYS A 136 2.82 18.96 7.37
C LYS A 136 1.47 18.26 7.53
N ASN A 137 0.51 18.52 6.64
CA ASN A 137 -0.82 17.91 6.69
C ASN A 137 -0.76 16.38 6.53
N LYS A 138 0.03 15.88 5.57
CA LYS A 138 0.19 14.42 5.39
C LYS A 138 0.92 13.72 6.53
N ARG A 139 1.84 14.42 7.21
CA ARG A 139 2.44 13.90 8.44
C ARG A 139 1.43 13.88 9.59
N ALA A 140 0.66 14.95 9.74
CA ALA A 140 -0.41 15.03 10.74
C ALA A 140 -1.46 13.92 10.55
N ASP A 141 -1.80 13.55 9.29
CA ASP A 141 -2.70 12.42 9.03
C ASP A 141 -2.12 11.09 9.56
N TYR A 142 -0.82 10.84 9.39
CA TYR A 142 -0.17 9.64 9.93
C TYR A 142 -0.01 9.69 11.47
N GLU A 143 0.25 10.85 12.03
CA GLU A 143 0.29 11.05 13.50
C GLU A 143 -1.09 10.82 14.10
N ARG A 144 -2.15 11.33 13.45
CA ARG A 144 -3.54 11.06 13.86
C ARG A 144 -3.88 9.57 13.76
N LEU A 145 -3.47 8.88 12.68
CA LEU A 145 -3.66 7.44 12.55
C LEU A 145 -3.03 6.70 13.74
N ALA A 146 -1.78 7.03 14.09
CA ALA A 146 -1.08 6.39 15.20
C ALA A 146 -1.71 6.73 16.56
N ALA A 147 -2.26 7.93 16.72
CA ALA A 147 -2.94 8.35 17.95
C ALA A 147 -4.32 7.69 18.13
N LEU A 148 -5.05 7.47 17.02
CA LEU A 148 -6.38 6.84 17.08
C LEU A 148 -6.31 5.32 17.34
N TRP A 149 -5.27 4.64 16.86
CA TRP A 149 -5.10 3.19 17.02
C TRP A 149 -3.69 2.80 17.50
N PRO A 150 -3.25 3.28 18.69
CA PRO A 150 -1.88 3.08 19.16
C PRO A 150 -1.50 1.60 19.32
N GLU A 151 -2.47 0.74 19.67
CA GLU A 151 -2.26 -0.69 19.88
C GLU A 151 -2.14 -1.48 18.55
N LYS A 152 -2.71 -0.94 17.46
CA LYS A 152 -2.71 -1.58 16.14
C LYS A 152 -1.59 -1.08 15.24
N VAL A 153 -1.13 0.17 15.40
CA VAL A 153 -0.20 0.83 14.49
C VAL A 153 1.25 0.55 14.86
N ALA A 154 1.98 -0.06 13.93
CA ALA A 154 3.43 -0.19 14.01
C ALA A 154 4.11 0.68 12.96
N ILE A 155 4.93 1.64 13.40
CA ILE A 155 5.66 2.56 12.52
C ILE A 155 7.02 1.93 12.15
N LEU A 156 7.19 1.62 10.86
CA LEU A 156 8.39 0.97 10.31
C LEU A 156 9.23 2.01 9.55
N ARG A 157 10.42 2.31 10.04
CA ARG A 157 11.33 3.31 9.48
C ARG A 157 12.54 2.72 8.77
N THR A 158 12.81 1.43 8.97
CA THR A 158 14.00 0.75 8.43
C THR A 158 13.63 -0.59 7.78
N PRO A 159 14.44 -1.07 6.81
CA PRO A 159 14.25 -2.40 6.23
C PRO A 159 14.37 -3.53 7.26
N GLY A 160 15.18 -3.34 8.30
CA GLY A 160 15.29 -4.30 9.41
C GLY A 160 13.96 -4.49 10.14
N GLN A 161 13.29 -3.38 10.47
CA GLN A 161 11.96 -3.44 11.08
C GLN A 161 10.92 -4.11 10.18
N VAL A 162 10.97 -3.85 8.85
CA VAL A 162 10.08 -4.52 7.90
C VAL A 162 10.33 -6.03 7.85
N ARG A 163 11.61 -6.45 7.87
CA ARG A 163 11.93 -7.89 7.93
C ARG A 163 11.43 -8.55 9.21
N ALA A 164 11.54 -7.85 10.34
CA ALA A 164 11.13 -8.38 11.64
C ALA A 164 9.61 -8.65 11.76
N VAL A 165 8.79 -7.93 10.99
CA VAL A 165 7.32 -8.13 10.96
C VAL A 165 6.86 -9.06 9.84
N SER A 166 7.79 -9.59 9.03
CA SER A 166 7.49 -10.53 7.94
C SER A 166 7.78 -11.95 8.43
N PRO A 167 6.77 -12.75 8.80
CA PRO A 167 6.98 -14.15 9.16
C PRO A 167 7.48 -14.97 7.95
N PRO A 168 8.00 -16.18 8.15
CA PRO A 168 8.32 -17.08 7.05
C PRO A 168 7.07 -17.41 6.23
N ALA A 169 7.26 -17.63 4.91
CA ALA A 169 6.15 -17.92 4.01
C ALA A 169 5.35 -19.16 4.44
N CYS A 170 4.03 -19.09 4.26
CA CYS A 170 3.16 -20.25 4.36
C CYS A 170 3.49 -21.25 3.23
N ARG A 171 3.32 -22.56 3.46
CA ARG A 171 3.60 -23.59 2.46
C ARG A 171 2.54 -23.71 1.36
N GLU A 172 1.38 -23.08 1.52
CA GLU A 172 0.31 -23.04 0.51
C GLU A 172 0.40 -21.77 -0.34
N LYS A 173 0.33 -21.93 -1.66
CA LYS A 173 0.41 -20.81 -2.62
C LYS A 173 -0.92 -20.06 -2.63
N THR A 174 -0.94 -18.82 -2.17
CA THR A 174 -2.04 -17.87 -2.37
C THR A 174 -1.79 -17.00 -3.61
N GLY A 175 -2.78 -16.93 -4.51
CA GLY A 175 -2.72 -16.07 -5.70
C GLY A 175 -2.98 -14.60 -5.36
N PHE A 176 -2.49 -13.70 -6.20
CA PHE A 176 -2.92 -12.30 -6.21
C PHE A 176 -4.28 -12.19 -6.90
N PHE A 177 -5.21 -11.46 -6.30
CA PHE A 177 -6.48 -11.04 -6.89
C PHE A 177 -6.40 -9.64 -7.49
#